data_fa511770356902a4387658eb3ef57854
#
_entry.id   fa511770356902a4387658eb3ef57854
#
_cell.length_a   1.000
_cell.length_b   1.000
_cell.length_c   1.000
_cell.angle_alpha   90.00
_cell.angle_beta   90.00
_cell.angle_gamma   90.00
#
_symmetry.space_group_name_H-M   'P 1'
#
loop_
_entity.id
_entity.type
_entity.pdbx_description
1 polymer ?
#
loop_
_entity_poly.entity_id
_entity_poly.type
_entity_poly.pdbx_seq_one_letter_code
_entity_poly.pdbx_strand_id
1 'polypeptide(L)'
;MSLAVGSAQAQSVQTNEELVNELLTYGDANDDEIGNFDFLYRNNGKSLEYDELMVENIIDEAISHLGTRYVYGSKGPNSFDCSGFTSYVYKHQNNVYIGASSREQYAINQPIKRSEMQAGDLVFFTSPRSGRNVGHVGIVLDFDPITDTFTFIHASTKQGVKISKSTESYYQKRYVGVRRVK
;
A
#
# COMPACT_ATOMS: atom_id res chain seq x y z
N MET A 1 -42.08 16.93 46.03
CA MET A 1 -40.84 16.29 45.58
C MET A 1 -40.76 16.41 44.06
N SER A 2 -39.96 17.36 43.60
CA SER A 2 -39.78 17.62 42.16
C SER A 2 -38.40 17.16 41.78
N LEU A 3 -38.33 16.21 40.85
CA LEU A 3 -37.07 15.70 40.28
C LEU A 3 -36.72 16.56 39.06
N ALA A 4 -35.60 17.27 39.16
CA ALA A 4 -35.02 18.03 38.06
C ALA A 4 -34.28 17.04 37.15
N VAL A 5 -34.72 16.98 35.89
CA VAL A 5 -34.00 16.25 34.80
C VAL A 5 -32.97 17.20 34.23
N GLY A 6 -31.69 16.89 34.49
CA GLY A 6 -30.57 17.62 33.89
C GLY A 6 -30.44 17.29 32.42
N SER A 7 -30.52 18.28 31.54
CA SER A 7 -30.24 18.19 30.13
C SER A 7 -28.72 18.11 29.90
N ALA A 8 -28.26 16.97 29.42
CA ALA A 8 -26.90 16.83 28.87
C ALA A 8 -26.83 17.59 27.54
N GLN A 9 -26.04 18.67 27.50
CA GLN A 9 -25.69 19.36 26.25
C GLN A 9 -24.76 18.46 25.44
N ALA A 10 -25.25 18.06 24.26
CA ALA A 10 -24.41 17.42 23.24
C ALA A 10 -23.39 18.47 22.75
N GLN A 11 -22.11 18.24 23.00
CA GLN A 11 -21.04 18.97 22.32
C GLN A 11 -21.08 18.63 20.85
N SER A 12 -21.27 19.63 19.99
CA SER A 12 -21.20 19.53 18.54
C SER A 12 -19.77 19.12 18.13
N VAL A 13 -19.65 18.00 17.46
CA VAL A 13 -18.40 17.61 16.80
C VAL A 13 -18.18 18.61 15.66
N GLN A 14 -17.13 19.43 15.76
CA GLN A 14 -16.71 20.32 14.67
C GLN A 14 -16.33 19.49 13.44
N THR A 15 -16.81 19.90 12.27
CA THR A 15 -16.47 19.25 11.01
C THR A 15 -15.03 19.58 10.59
N ASN A 16 -14.39 18.69 9.82
CA ASN A 16 -13.02 18.89 9.35
C ASN A 16 -12.87 20.19 8.53
N GLU A 17 -13.92 20.66 7.84
CA GLU A 17 -13.92 21.93 7.11
C GLU A 17 -13.85 23.15 8.04
N GLU A 18 -14.51 23.11 9.18
CA GLU A 18 -14.46 24.20 10.17
C GLU A 18 -13.07 24.33 10.80
N LEU A 19 -12.40 23.18 11.09
CA LEU A 19 -11.03 23.16 11.61
C LEU A 19 -10.00 23.66 10.59
N VAL A 20 -10.16 23.32 9.32
CA VAL A 20 -9.26 23.78 8.23
C VAL A 20 -9.42 25.29 8.01
N ASN A 21 -10.64 25.82 8.05
CA ASN A 21 -10.88 27.25 7.88
C ASN A 21 -10.38 28.08 9.08
N GLU A 22 -10.43 27.55 10.29
CA GLU A 22 -9.88 28.18 11.48
C GLU A 22 -8.34 28.26 11.41
N LEU A 23 -7.68 27.21 10.90
CA LEU A 23 -6.23 27.16 10.71
C LEU A 23 -5.74 28.11 9.60
N LEU A 24 -6.51 28.31 8.54
CA LEU A 24 -6.16 29.23 7.44
C LEU A 24 -6.28 30.71 7.79
N THR A 25 -6.93 31.05 8.91
CA THR A 25 -7.05 32.44 9.40
C THR A 25 -5.90 32.88 10.31
N TYR A 26 -5.05 31.95 10.78
CA TYR A 26 -3.83 32.24 11.52
C TYR A 26 -2.63 32.38 10.55
N GLY A 27 -2.57 33.47 9.84
CA GLY A 27 -1.39 33.85 9.05
C GLY A 27 -0.32 34.43 9.98
N ASP A 28 0.72 33.69 10.24
CA ASP A 28 2.11 33.97 10.61
C ASP A 28 2.65 32.85 11.52
N ALA A 29 2.80 31.64 10.96
CA ALA A 29 3.48 30.57 11.68
C ALA A 29 4.98 30.58 11.32
N ASN A 30 5.84 30.74 12.33
CA ASN A 30 7.29 30.58 12.21
C ASN A 30 7.64 29.09 11.98
N ASP A 31 8.78 28.81 11.33
CA ASP A 31 9.25 27.44 10.96
C ASP A 31 9.28 26.42 12.12
N ASP A 32 9.32 26.88 13.38
CA ASP A 32 9.31 26.04 14.59
C ASP A 32 7.95 25.40 14.91
N GLU A 33 6.83 25.92 14.36
CA GLU A 33 5.48 25.38 14.58
C GLU A 33 5.15 24.22 13.64
N ILE A 34 5.84 24.09 12.50
CA ILE A 34 5.63 22.98 11.54
C ILE A 34 5.99 21.63 12.18
N GLY A 35 7.04 21.57 13.00
CA GLY A 35 7.42 20.37 13.75
C GLY A 35 6.37 19.90 14.77
N ASN A 36 5.62 20.85 15.36
CA ASN A 36 4.56 20.55 16.31
C ASN A 36 3.27 20.09 15.62
N PHE A 37 3.04 20.51 14.37
CA PHE A 37 1.90 20.09 13.56
C PHE A 37 2.05 18.61 13.14
N ASP A 38 3.25 18.18 12.77
CA ASP A 38 3.55 16.78 12.45
C ASP A 38 3.39 15.85 13.67
N PHE A 39 3.71 16.34 14.87
CA PHE A 39 3.51 15.62 16.12
C PHE A 39 2.02 15.47 16.50
N LEU A 40 1.19 16.49 16.31
CA LEU A 40 -0.24 16.45 16.59
C LEU A 40 -0.98 15.59 15.56
N TYR A 41 -0.53 15.58 14.32
CA TYR A 41 -1.05 14.71 13.24
C TYR A 41 -0.84 13.24 13.55
N ARG A 42 0.33 12.87 14.09
CA ARG A 42 0.67 11.49 14.45
C ARG A 42 -0.09 10.92 15.64
N ASN A 43 -0.61 11.78 16.52
CA ASN A 43 -1.23 11.34 17.77
C ASN A 43 -2.77 11.34 17.81
N ASN A 44 -3.46 11.79 16.76
CA ASN A 44 -4.92 11.97 16.75
C ASN A 44 -5.70 11.05 15.79
N GLY A 45 -5.22 9.83 15.53
CA GLY A 45 -5.92 8.86 14.66
C GLY A 45 -5.75 9.12 13.16
N LYS A 46 -5.02 10.16 12.75
CA LYS A 46 -4.74 10.51 11.35
C LYS A 46 -3.60 9.73 10.70
N SER A 47 -2.85 8.92 11.45
CA SER A 47 -1.90 7.97 10.88
C SER A 47 -2.60 6.96 9.96
N LEU A 48 -3.84 6.57 10.30
CA LEU A 48 -4.63 5.64 9.48
C LEU A 48 -5.06 6.27 8.15
N GLU A 49 -5.54 7.51 8.14
CA GLU A 49 -5.90 8.23 6.90
C GLU A 49 -4.69 8.46 5.98
N TYR A 50 -3.52 8.77 6.55
CA TYR A 50 -2.29 8.94 5.78
C TYR A 50 -1.80 7.62 5.19
N ASP A 51 -1.82 6.55 5.97
CA ASP A 51 -1.43 5.22 5.52
C ASP A 51 -2.41 4.68 4.46
N GLU A 52 -3.70 4.94 4.58
CA GLU A 52 -4.73 4.62 3.59
C GLU A 52 -4.51 5.38 2.29
N LEU A 53 -4.28 6.69 2.34
CA LEU A 53 -3.99 7.52 1.16
C LEU A 53 -2.69 7.09 0.46
N MET A 54 -1.67 6.69 1.23
CA MET A 54 -0.42 6.16 0.69
C MET A 54 -0.64 4.85 -0.07
N VAL A 55 -1.46 3.95 0.47
CA VAL A 55 -1.81 2.70 -0.19
C VAL A 55 -2.62 2.96 -1.45
N GLU A 56 -3.60 3.87 -1.41
CA GLU A 56 -4.41 4.26 -2.57
C GLU A 56 -3.52 4.78 -3.71
N ASN A 57 -2.59 5.68 -3.42
CA ASN A 57 -1.63 6.19 -4.41
C ASN A 57 -0.76 5.08 -5.03
N ILE A 58 -0.32 4.10 -4.23
CA ILE A 58 0.43 2.93 -4.73
C ILE A 58 -0.42 2.10 -5.69
N ILE A 59 -1.68 1.87 -5.35
CA ILE A 59 -2.61 1.08 -6.17
C ILE A 59 -2.92 1.81 -7.49
N ASP A 60 -3.20 3.10 -7.44
CA ASP A 60 -3.50 3.93 -8.62
C ASP A 60 -2.30 3.97 -9.58
N GLU A 61 -1.10 4.19 -9.05
CA GLU A 61 0.12 4.12 -9.85
C GLU A 61 0.29 2.75 -10.50
N ALA A 62 0.12 1.68 -9.72
CA ALA A 62 0.23 0.32 -10.25
C ALA A 62 -0.79 0.07 -11.38
N ILE A 63 -2.05 0.49 -11.21
CA ILE A 63 -3.12 0.33 -12.18
C ILE A 63 -2.86 1.16 -13.44
N SER A 64 -2.29 2.36 -13.33
CA SER A 64 -1.96 3.22 -14.48
C SER A 64 -1.03 2.54 -15.49
N HIS A 65 -0.28 1.54 -15.05
CA HIS A 65 0.65 0.76 -15.89
C HIS A 65 0.05 -0.52 -16.50
N LEU A 66 -1.25 -0.78 -16.35
CA LEU A 66 -1.88 -1.96 -16.96
C LEU A 66 -1.59 -2.05 -18.46
N GLY A 67 -1.24 -3.27 -18.92
CA GLY A 67 -0.88 -3.53 -20.31
C GLY A 67 0.57 -3.18 -20.69
N THR A 68 1.33 -2.51 -19.83
CA THR A 68 2.76 -2.23 -20.09
C THR A 68 3.52 -3.54 -20.29
N ARG A 69 4.29 -3.61 -21.38
CA ARG A 69 4.99 -4.85 -21.79
C ARG A 69 6.03 -5.31 -20.77
N TYR A 70 6.20 -6.64 -20.70
CA TYR A 70 7.28 -7.24 -19.92
C TYR A 70 8.60 -7.25 -20.69
N VAL A 71 9.68 -6.79 -20.04
CA VAL A 71 11.06 -6.97 -20.50
C VAL A 71 11.92 -7.33 -19.31
N TYR A 72 12.65 -8.46 -19.39
CA TYR A 72 13.51 -8.89 -18.28
C TYR A 72 14.57 -7.84 -17.95
N GLY A 73 14.73 -7.51 -16.65
CA GLY A 73 15.67 -6.50 -16.16
C GLY A 73 15.20 -5.04 -16.31
N SER A 74 14.02 -4.81 -16.92
CA SER A 74 13.49 -3.45 -17.11
C SER A 74 12.82 -2.92 -15.84
N LYS A 75 13.05 -1.61 -15.58
CA LYS A 75 12.61 -0.90 -14.36
C LYS A 75 11.65 0.26 -14.63
N GLY A 76 11.02 0.29 -15.81
CA GLY A 76 10.01 1.28 -16.16
C GLY A 76 10.56 2.54 -16.85
N PRO A 77 9.65 3.48 -17.24
CA PRO A 77 8.19 3.32 -17.28
C PRO A 77 7.68 2.55 -18.51
N ASN A 78 8.47 2.43 -19.60
CA ASN A 78 8.00 1.92 -20.90
C ASN A 78 7.94 0.37 -20.97
N SER A 79 8.52 -0.31 -20.00
CA SER A 79 8.49 -1.77 -19.84
C SER A 79 8.95 -2.13 -18.42
N PHE A 80 8.56 -3.31 -17.94
CA PHE A 80 8.91 -3.78 -16.60
C PHE A 80 9.28 -5.26 -16.60
N ASP A 81 10.18 -5.66 -15.69
CA ASP A 81 10.11 -7.00 -15.11
C ASP A 81 9.30 -6.98 -13.80
N CYS A 82 9.14 -8.13 -13.13
CA CYS A 82 8.30 -8.21 -11.95
C CYS A 82 8.77 -7.32 -10.79
N SER A 83 10.04 -7.38 -10.46
CA SER A 83 10.64 -6.57 -9.38
C SER A 83 10.88 -5.12 -9.80
N GLY A 84 11.14 -4.89 -11.07
CA GLY A 84 11.25 -3.54 -11.63
C GLY A 84 9.93 -2.79 -11.56
N PHE A 85 8.82 -3.47 -11.81
CA PHE A 85 7.47 -2.91 -11.68
C PHE A 85 7.19 -2.49 -10.23
N THR A 86 7.32 -3.40 -9.28
CA THR A 86 7.06 -3.09 -7.87
C THR A 86 8.00 -2.01 -7.34
N SER A 87 9.30 -2.07 -7.66
CA SER A 87 10.25 -1.02 -7.26
C SER A 87 9.92 0.34 -7.85
N TYR A 88 9.45 0.39 -9.09
CA TYR A 88 9.07 1.64 -9.75
C TYR A 88 7.88 2.29 -9.04
N VAL A 89 6.82 1.53 -8.79
CA VAL A 89 5.60 2.01 -8.14
C VAL A 89 5.91 2.61 -6.76
N TYR A 90 6.62 1.87 -5.91
CA TYR A 90 6.95 2.35 -4.56
C TYR A 90 7.92 3.53 -4.55
N LYS A 91 8.89 3.55 -5.47
CA LYS A 91 9.82 4.67 -5.58
C LYS A 91 9.12 5.92 -6.10
N HIS A 92 8.22 5.77 -7.08
CA HIS A 92 7.56 6.91 -7.72
C HIS A 92 6.56 7.59 -6.80
N GLN A 93 5.79 6.82 -6.02
CA GLN A 93 4.79 7.37 -5.12
C GLN A 93 5.37 7.85 -3.78
N ASN A 94 6.27 7.09 -3.18
CA ASN A 94 6.68 7.34 -1.80
C ASN A 94 8.20 7.52 -1.63
N ASN A 95 8.95 7.50 -2.74
CA ASN A 95 10.42 7.49 -2.73
C ASN A 95 11.03 6.39 -1.84
N VAL A 96 10.31 5.26 -1.68
CA VAL A 96 10.72 4.14 -0.83
C VAL A 96 11.52 3.12 -1.62
N TYR A 97 12.67 2.73 -1.10
CA TYR A 97 13.46 1.62 -1.63
C TYR A 97 12.99 0.30 -1.02
N ILE A 98 12.47 -0.58 -1.85
CA ILE A 98 11.93 -1.89 -1.44
C ILE A 98 12.79 -3.07 -1.86
N GLY A 99 13.95 -2.84 -2.50
CA GLY A 99 14.84 -3.86 -3.06
C GLY A 99 14.84 -3.89 -4.59
N ALA A 100 15.98 -4.24 -5.20
CA ALA A 100 16.18 -4.22 -6.65
C ALA A 100 15.71 -5.52 -7.35
N SER A 101 15.54 -6.61 -6.61
CA SER A 101 15.10 -7.91 -7.14
C SER A 101 14.02 -8.52 -6.25
N SER A 102 13.19 -9.43 -6.79
CA SER A 102 12.14 -10.09 -6.00
C SER A 102 12.68 -10.84 -4.76
N ARG A 103 13.91 -11.36 -4.82
CA ARG A 103 14.55 -12.01 -3.67
C ARG A 103 14.96 -11.01 -2.61
N GLU A 104 15.52 -9.89 -3.01
CA GLU A 104 15.89 -8.81 -2.10
C GLU A 104 14.64 -8.17 -1.47
N GLN A 105 13.60 -7.91 -2.28
CA GLN A 105 12.32 -7.41 -1.78
C GLN A 105 11.71 -8.35 -0.73
N TYR A 106 11.83 -9.66 -0.94
CA TYR A 106 11.37 -10.64 0.05
C TYR A 106 12.23 -10.65 1.32
N ALA A 107 13.52 -10.38 1.22
CA ALA A 107 14.46 -10.44 2.33
C ALA A 107 14.41 -9.22 3.25
N ILE A 108 14.27 -8.02 2.68
CA ILE A 108 14.40 -6.76 3.44
C ILE A 108 13.08 -6.21 3.97
N ASN A 109 11.94 -6.56 3.36
CA ASN A 109 10.63 -6.07 3.80
C ASN A 109 10.06 -6.96 4.92
N GLN A 110 9.14 -6.38 5.71
CA GLN A 110 8.61 -7.02 6.92
C GLN A 110 7.76 -8.26 6.58
N PRO A 111 8.07 -9.44 7.13
CA PRO A 111 7.20 -10.60 7.00
C PRO A 111 5.90 -10.39 7.78
N ILE A 112 4.77 -10.69 7.15
CA ILE A 112 3.44 -10.70 7.78
C ILE A 112 2.77 -12.06 7.55
N LYS A 113 1.80 -12.39 8.41
CA LYS A 113 0.96 -13.56 8.20
C LYS A 113 0.01 -13.34 7.04
N ARG A 114 -0.36 -14.40 6.34
CA ARG A 114 -1.32 -14.33 5.25
C ARG A 114 -2.66 -13.74 5.68
N SER A 115 -3.12 -14.08 6.88
CA SER A 115 -4.37 -13.53 7.45
C SER A 115 -4.33 -12.03 7.79
N GLU A 116 -3.14 -11.42 7.75
CA GLU A 116 -2.92 -9.99 8.00
C GLU A 116 -2.64 -9.22 6.70
N MET A 117 -2.82 -9.89 5.53
CA MET A 117 -2.60 -9.31 4.22
C MET A 117 -3.54 -8.13 3.98
N GLN A 118 -3.01 -7.09 3.33
CA GLN A 118 -3.74 -5.87 2.99
C GLN A 118 -3.36 -5.40 1.58
N ALA A 119 -4.17 -4.53 1.02
CA ALA A 119 -3.82 -3.80 -0.19
C ALA A 119 -2.47 -3.07 -0.01
N GLY A 120 -1.65 -3.02 -1.05
CA GLY A 120 -0.30 -2.47 -0.99
C GLY A 120 0.78 -3.46 -0.54
N ASP A 121 0.48 -4.58 0.11
CA ASP A 121 1.49 -5.57 0.46
C ASP A 121 2.14 -6.21 -0.79
N LEU A 122 3.40 -6.64 -0.65
CA LEU A 122 4.10 -7.38 -1.68
C LEU A 122 3.83 -8.88 -1.53
N VAL A 123 3.32 -9.52 -2.58
CA VAL A 123 3.10 -10.97 -2.60
C VAL A 123 4.13 -11.66 -3.48
N PHE A 124 4.66 -12.80 -3.01
CA PHE A 124 5.79 -13.49 -3.62
C PHE A 124 5.47 -14.91 -4.03
N PHE A 125 6.05 -15.30 -5.16
CA PHE A 125 5.87 -16.63 -5.74
C PHE A 125 7.20 -17.21 -6.21
N THR A 126 7.26 -18.55 -6.29
CA THR A 126 8.32 -19.21 -7.06
C THR A 126 8.08 -19.01 -8.56
N SER A 127 9.11 -19.22 -9.37
CA SER A 127 9.00 -19.25 -10.83
C SER A 127 9.68 -20.50 -11.40
N PRO A 128 9.43 -20.89 -12.65
CA PRO A 128 10.11 -22.03 -13.27
C PRO A 128 11.63 -21.92 -13.25
N ARG A 129 12.16 -20.69 -13.25
CA ARG A 129 13.61 -20.43 -13.24
C ARG A 129 14.20 -20.35 -11.82
N SER A 130 13.38 -20.09 -10.79
CA SER A 130 13.85 -19.92 -9.41
C SER A 130 13.82 -21.20 -8.58
N GLY A 131 13.23 -22.28 -9.10
CA GLY A 131 13.02 -23.52 -8.37
C GLY A 131 12.15 -23.28 -7.14
N ARG A 132 12.70 -23.59 -5.94
CA ARG A 132 12.01 -23.38 -4.66
C ARG A 132 12.17 -21.96 -4.08
N ASN A 133 13.04 -21.15 -4.70
CA ASN A 133 13.28 -19.78 -4.24
C ASN A 133 12.27 -18.79 -4.81
N VAL A 134 12.18 -17.61 -4.18
CA VAL A 134 11.43 -16.47 -4.74
C VAL A 134 11.94 -16.15 -6.13
N GLY A 135 11.03 -16.01 -7.08
CA GLY A 135 11.33 -15.69 -8.47
C GLY A 135 10.31 -14.79 -9.15
N HIS A 136 9.28 -14.36 -8.39
CA HIS A 136 8.24 -13.45 -8.88
C HIS A 136 7.63 -12.68 -7.74
N VAL A 137 7.12 -11.47 -8.03
CA VAL A 137 6.51 -10.56 -7.07
C VAL A 137 5.37 -9.79 -7.74
N GLY A 138 4.36 -9.43 -6.94
CA GLY A 138 3.28 -8.50 -7.29
C GLY A 138 2.87 -7.67 -6.08
N ILE A 139 1.98 -6.71 -6.31
CA ILE A 139 1.36 -5.85 -5.28
C ILE A 139 -0.07 -6.35 -5.06
N VAL A 140 -0.45 -6.58 -3.82
CA VAL A 140 -1.81 -6.97 -3.43
C VAL A 140 -2.76 -5.79 -3.67
N LEU A 141 -3.87 -6.04 -4.35
CA LEU A 141 -4.92 -5.06 -4.57
C LEU A 141 -6.05 -5.20 -3.56
N ASP A 142 -6.37 -6.45 -3.22
CA ASP A 142 -7.47 -6.77 -2.31
C ASP A 142 -7.26 -8.15 -1.69
N PHE A 143 -7.73 -8.34 -0.46
CA PHE A 143 -7.71 -9.61 0.28
C PHE A 143 -9.04 -9.85 0.96
N ASP A 144 -9.64 -11.00 0.68
CA ASP A 144 -10.85 -11.50 1.37
C ASP A 144 -10.45 -12.49 2.48
N PRO A 145 -10.55 -12.11 3.75
CA PRO A 145 -10.20 -12.98 4.87
C PRO A 145 -11.17 -14.14 5.08
N ILE A 146 -12.39 -14.07 4.52
CA ILE A 146 -13.40 -15.14 4.66
C ILE A 146 -13.04 -16.32 3.75
N THR A 147 -12.67 -16.02 2.50
CA THR A 147 -12.32 -17.03 1.50
C THR A 147 -10.81 -17.31 1.43
N ASP A 148 -10.00 -16.56 2.17
CA ASP A 148 -8.53 -16.56 2.11
C ASP A 148 -8.02 -16.39 0.66
N THR A 149 -8.66 -15.50 -0.09
CA THR A 149 -8.28 -15.21 -1.48
C THR A 149 -7.85 -13.75 -1.65
N PHE A 150 -6.99 -13.50 -2.62
CA PHE A 150 -6.54 -12.15 -2.94
C PHE A 150 -6.41 -11.93 -4.45
N THR A 151 -6.51 -10.67 -4.84
CA THR A 151 -6.14 -10.18 -6.16
C THR A 151 -4.84 -9.39 -6.07
N PHE A 152 -4.05 -9.41 -7.13
CA PHE A 152 -2.77 -8.71 -7.15
C PHE A 152 -2.42 -8.27 -8.57
N ILE A 153 -1.66 -7.18 -8.67
CA ILE A 153 -1.12 -6.65 -9.92
C ILE A 153 0.37 -6.97 -10.03
N HIS A 154 0.82 -7.37 -11.21
CA HIS A 154 2.20 -7.78 -11.44
C HIS A 154 2.59 -7.69 -12.93
N ALA A 155 3.89 -7.63 -13.23
CA ALA A 155 4.38 -7.75 -14.59
C ALA A 155 4.53 -9.23 -14.99
N SER A 156 3.61 -9.72 -15.82
CA SER A 156 3.61 -11.08 -16.37
C SER A 156 4.52 -11.18 -17.59
N THR A 157 5.34 -12.24 -17.66
CA THR A 157 6.21 -12.51 -18.82
C THR A 157 5.45 -12.70 -20.14
N LYS A 158 4.16 -13.06 -20.07
CA LYS A 158 3.34 -13.34 -21.26
C LYS A 158 2.41 -12.18 -21.65
N GLN A 159 1.94 -11.41 -20.67
CA GLN A 159 0.85 -10.47 -20.87
C GLN A 159 1.19 -9.03 -20.42
N GLY A 160 2.44 -8.78 -19.96
CA GLY A 160 2.81 -7.50 -19.38
C GLY A 160 2.17 -7.28 -18.01
N VAL A 161 1.99 -6.01 -17.62
CA VAL A 161 1.36 -5.66 -16.34
C VAL A 161 -0.13 -6.03 -16.40
N LYS A 162 -0.56 -6.86 -15.45
CA LYS A 162 -1.93 -7.38 -15.37
C LYS A 162 -2.35 -7.65 -13.94
N ILE A 163 -3.65 -7.77 -13.74
CA ILE A 163 -4.24 -8.27 -12.50
C ILE A 163 -4.43 -9.79 -12.60
N SER A 164 -4.13 -10.50 -11.52
CA SER A 164 -4.33 -11.94 -11.36
C SER A 164 -4.98 -12.25 -10.01
N LYS A 165 -5.53 -13.46 -9.89
CA LYS A 165 -6.15 -13.96 -8.65
C LYS A 165 -5.30 -15.06 -8.03
N SER A 166 -5.28 -15.11 -6.69
CA SER A 166 -4.60 -16.18 -5.93
C SER A 166 -5.16 -17.57 -6.24
N THR A 167 -6.41 -17.66 -6.71
CA THR A 167 -7.10 -18.90 -7.09
C THR A 167 -6.68 -19.46 -8.45
N GLU A 168 -5.94 -18.68 -9.26
CA GLU A 168 -5.36 -19.20 -10.50
C GLU A 168 -4.35 -20.31 -10.16
N SER A 169 -4.53 -21.51 -10.73
CA SER A 169 -3.73 -22.70 -10.41
C SER A 169 -2.20 -22.48 -10.48
N TYR A 170 -1.76 -21.56 -11.34
CA TYR A 170 -0.36 -21.20 -11.46
C TYR A 170 0.17 -20.54 -10.19
N TYR A 171 -0.55 -19.57 -9.63
CA TYR A 171 -0.13 -18.80 -8.45
C TYR A 171 -0.40 -19.57 -7.16
N GLN A 172 -1.51 -20.30 -7.08
CA GLN A 172 -1.84 -21.13 -5.94
C GLN A 172 -0.72 -22.13 -5.59
N LYS A 173 -0.15 -22.78 -6.61
CA LYS A 173 0.96 -23.76 -6.44
C LYS A 173 2.32 -23.12 -6.16
N ARG A 174 2.45 -21.81 -6.32
CA ARG A 174 3.74 -21.10 -6.27
C ARG A 174 3.85 -20.04 -5.18
N TYR A 175 2.80 -19.84 -4.42
CA TYR A 175 2.80 -18.89 -3.32
C TYR A 175 3.92 -19.18 -2.33
N VAL A 176 4.67 -18.15 -1.94
CA VAL A 176 5.78 -18.21 -0.99
C VAL A 176 5.45 -17.45 0.29
N GLY A 177 4.85 -16.28 0.18
CA GLY A 177 4.55 -15.43 1.32
C GLY A 177 4.28 -14.00 0.94
N VAL A 178 4.05 -13.18 1.94
CA VAL A 178 3.71 -11.76 1.83
C VAL A 178 4.66 -10.92 2.67
N ARG A 179 4.91 -9.69 2.25
CA ARG A 179 5.75 -8.71 2.94
C ARG A 179 5.08 -7.35 2.93
N ARG A 180 5.18 -6.63 4.02
CA ARG A 180 4.76 -5.24 4.12
C ARG A 180 5.95 -4.31 3.98
N VAL A 181 5.81 -3.31 3.15
CA VAL A 181 6.76 -2.20 3.02
C VAL A 181 6.52 -1.25 4.20
N LYS A 182 7.58 -0.77 4.82
CA LYS A 182 7.54 0.22 5.91
C LYS A 182 8.09 1.55 5.44
#